data_da28346791ccce6aa918914bea75fb3c
#
_entry.id   da28346791ccce6aa918914bea75fb3c
#
_cell.length_a   1.000
_cell.length_b   1.000
_cell.length_c   1.000
_cell.angle_alpha   90.00
_cell.angle_beta   90.00
_cell.angle_gamma   90.00
#
_symmetry.space_group_name_H-M   'P 1'
#
loop_
_entity.id
_entity.type
_entity.pdbx_description
1 polymer ?
#
loop_
_entity_poly.entity_id
_entity_poly.type
_entity_poly.pdbx_seq_one_letter_code
_entity_poly.pdbx_strand_id
1 'polypeptide(L)'
;MIFKKLAFILISLFSTVLTQEVKWMSIGDLHNWYSAAGCEIEVGRTGQVSDQQDGLRYPAFYRVQDNQAAKGLWLGASNFFDPIVDKTYEKKVVHAGPRHLDIENETMPIDITMDGKYDHPSVLVDNDPATNLQYLDDVDNVDPSLPADRRINNNVQTSLGIKMERTIYAFTHPDHQNYHIQEYVFTNNGCFDKDCNTTFEQTVEGFQVYFQYRYAISREGMIYDGNWLPQSAAWGHNTMNDVIGENPDNPALNDQFYDDGKIMRAFYSWQGYHSDASFDNIGGPNAPGEGHLGAAQFAGVVTLHADKSPSDNSDDIYQPSTTWFITSDDPTTSGNDQFNETKSINEYTNYMTVGHPEQSQAEIVGSGNANQFNDPRTGSNPGGTSQGIGFGPYTLAPGESIRIVLAEAASGLSREMCYIVGQNWKNDVFTDNYPISSDLHTHMLNQYNRGSGKNLYKNSWVFTGADSIIQTFKRAKYNFDLMESGQSLPETPRPPSIFNVESGGDRISINWTNEAESSPGFDGYNLYRLKFKPDT
;
A
#
# COMPACT_ATOMS: atom_id res chain seq x y z
N MET A 1 32.93 23.49 60.48
CA MET A 1 31.79 23.81 59.57
C MET A 1 32.14 23.22 58.20
N ILE A 2 31.66 21.99 57.97
CA ILE A 2 32.06 21.17 56.80
C ILE A 2 30.87 21.16 55.85
N PHE A 3 31.00 21.86 54.71
CA PHE A 3 30.01 21.79 53.64
C PHE A 3 30.21 20.52 52.84
N LYS A 4 29.29 19.60 52.96
CA LYS A 4 29.16 18.44 52.06
C LYS A 4 28.47 18.94 50.78
N LYS A 5 29.20 18.89 49.66
CA LYS A 5 28.62 19.04 48.33
C LYS A 5 27.94 17.72 47.93
N LEU A 6 26.62 17.74 47.87
CA LEU A 6 25.84 16.64 47.27
C LEU A 6 25.86 16.87 45.76
N ALA A 7 26.54 16.04 45.02
CA ALA A 7 26.43 15.98 43.57
C ALA A 7 25.19 15.17 43.22
N PHE A 8 24.16 15.81 42.71
CA PHE A 8 23.03 15.15 42.06
C PHE A 8 23.49 14.71 40.67
N ILE A 9 23.70 13.43 40.47
CA ILE A 9 23.84 12.83 39.15
C ILE A 9 22.43 12.66 38.62
N LEU A 10 22.02 13.55 37.72
CA LEU A 10 20.80 13.40 36.93
C LEU A 10 21.11 12.30 35.89
N ILE A 11 20.73 11.07 36.17
CA ILE A 11 20.66 10.03 35.15
C ILE A 11 19.40 10.36 34.34
N SER A 12 19.60 11.03 33.20
CA SER A 12 18.59 11.12 32.16
C SER A 12 18.46 9.71 31.58
N LEU A 13 17.43 8.99 32.02
CA LEU A 13 16.91 7.87 31.28
C LEU A 13 16.39 8.40 29.96
N PHE A 14 17.24 8.42 28.95
CA PHE A 14 16.76 8.39 27.57
C PHE A 14 16.12 7.01 27.43
N SER A 15 14.80 6.95 27.56
CA SER A 15 14.03 5.91 26.89
C SER A 15 14.30 6.11 25.40
N THR A 16 15.23 5.34 24.85
CA THR A 16 15.25 5.10 23.41
C THR A 16 13.92 4.45 23.09
N VAL A 17 12.97 5.24 22.64
CA VAL A 17 11.89 4.72 21.82
C VAL A 17 12.63 4.07 20.67
N LEU A 18 12.68 2.74 20.66
CA LEU A 18 13.16 1.98 19.52
C LEU A 18 12.21 2.32 18.39
N THR A 19 12.57 3.31 17.58
CA THR A 19 11.88 3.59 16.33
C THR A 19 12.04 2.34 15.50
N GLN A 20 10.92 1.73 15.16
CA GLN A 20 10.93 0.55 14.33
C GLN A 20 11.61 0.87 13.01
N GLU A 21 12.52 0.00 12.55
CA GLU A 21 13.21 0.17 11.29
C GLU A 21 12.20 0.17 10.13
N VAL A 22 12.37 1.11 9.21
CA VAL A 22 11.56 1.25 8.00
C VAL A 22 12.47 1.42 6.79
N LYS A 23 12.04 0.90 5.65
CA LYS A 23 12.69 1.10 4.35
C LYS A 23 11.76 1.88 3.43
N TRP A 24 12.31 2.84 2.70
CA TRP A 24 11.59 3.61 1.70
C TRP A 24 11.89 3.06 0.30
N MET A 25 10.88 2.49 -0.35
CA MET A 25 11.00 2.02 -1.73
C MET A 25 10.66 3.19 -2.66
N SER A 26 11.68 3.85 -3.23
CA SER A 26 11.53 5.08 -3.99
C SER A 26 12.01 4.97 -5.43
N ILE A 27 11.62 3.91 -6.12
CA ILE A 27 11.88 3.74 -7.55
C ILE A 27 10.58 3.63 -8.34
N GLY A 28 10.61 4.03 -9.61
CA GLY A 28 9.41 4.07 -10.45
C GLY A 28 8.46 5.21 -10.06
N ASP A 29 7.19 5.06 -10.41
CA ASP A 29 6.15 6.06 -10.17
C ASP A 29 5.37 5.83 -8.86
N LEU A 30 5.55 4.68 -8.21
CA LEU A 30 4.94 4.33 -6.94
C LEU A 30 6.01 4.23 -5.86
N HIS A 31 5.92 5.08 -4.83
CA HIS A 31 6.80 4.99 -3.67
C HIS A 31 6.02 4.57 -2.44
N ASN A 32 6.62 3.73 -1.59
CA ASN A 32 5.97 3.27 -0.37
C ASN A 32 6.95 2.98 0.76
N TRP A 33 6.46 3.05 1.99
CA TRP A 33 7.14 2.64 3.21
C TRP A 33 6.92 1.17 3.51
N TYR A 34 7.96 0.53 4.01
CA TYR A 34 7.88 -0.82 4.52
C TYR A 34 8.54 -0.90 5.88
N SER A 35 7.77 -1.30 6.89
CA SER A 35 8.28 -1.39 8.25
C SER A 35 8.70 -2.81 8.60
N ALA A 36 9.67 -2.93 9.50
CA ALA A 36 10.14 -4.22 10.02
C ALA A 36 9.05 -5.02 10.76
N ALA A 37 7.94 -4.39 11.18
CA ALA A 37 6.80 -5.07 11.80
C ALA A 37 6.05 -6.03 10.87
N GLY A 38 6.31 -5.97 9.58
CA GLY A 38 5.65 -6.82 8.62
C GLY A 38 4.43 -6.20 7.94
N CYS A 39 4.05 -4.96 8.29
CA CYS A 39 3.04 -4.19 7.56
C CYS A 39 3.31 -2.68 7.63
N GLU A 40 2.65 -1.91 6.76
CA GLU A 40 2.80 -0.47 6.60
C GLU A 40 1.85 0.28 7.54
N ILE A 41 2.21 0.33 8.82
CA ILE A 41 1.47 1.04 9.85
C ILE A 41 1.59 2.55 9.59
N GLU A 42 0.56 3.33 9.86
CA GLU A 42 0.50 4.80 9.69
C GLU A 42 1.84 5.51 9.98
N VAL A 43 2.79 5.39 9.08
CA VAL A 43 4.19 5.86 9.29
C VAL A 43 4.23 7.37 9.46
N GLY A 44 3.46 8.10 8.67
CA GLY A 44 3.39 9.56 8.76
C GLY A 44 2.80 10.04 10.08
N ARG A 45 1.82 9.32 10.64
CA ARG A 45 1.21 9.64 11.93
C ARG A 45 2.12 9.32 13.10
N THR A 46 2.92 8.29 12.99
CA THR A 46 3.88 7.91 14.03
C THR A 46 5.08 8.85 14.11
N GLY A 47 5.23 9.76 13.14
CA GLY A 47 6.34 10.70 13.08
C GLY A 47 7.71 10.07 12.81
N GLN A 48 7.72 8.83 12.31
CA GLN A 48 8.97 8.13 12.01
C GLN A 48 9.72 8.79 10.86
N VAL A 49 9.00 9.44 9.95
CA VAL A 49 9.59 10.13 8.80
C VAL A 49 8.92 11.48 8.60
N SER A 50 9.68 12.57 8.74
CA SER A 50 9.14 13.93 8.76
C SER A 50 8.67 14.44 7.40
N ASP A 51 9.27 13.98 6.31
CA ASP A 51 9.03 14.51 4.96
C ASP A 51 8.15 13.60 4.10
N GLN A 52 7.87 12.39 4.56
CA GLN A 52 7.01 11.42 3.92
C GLN A 52 5.79 11.22 4.82
N GLN A 53 4.59 11.29 4.25
CA GLN A 53 3.38 11.29 5.06
C GLN A 53 2.98 9.86 5.45
N ASP A 54 2.28 9.17 4.58
CA ASP A 54 1.70 7.87 4.96
C ASP A 54 2.11 6.74 4.01
N GLY A 55 2.28 7.00 2.74
CA GLY A 55 2.76 6.00 1.78
C GLY A 55 1.83 5.77 0.60
N LEU A 56 2.16 4.79 -0.22
CA LEU A 56 1.55 4.50 -1.51
C LEU A 56 1.42 5.78 -2.35
N ARG A 57 2.52 6.53 -2.44
CA ARG A 57 2.58 7.81 -3.15
C ARG A 57 2.58 7.57 -4.65
N TYR A 58 1.59 8.14 -5.35
CA TYR A 58 1.45 8.06 -6.78
C TYR A 58 0.68 9.27 -7.36
N PRO A 59 1.16 9.95 -8.39
CA PRO A 59 2.52 9.84 -8.94
C PRO A 59 3.56 10.30 -7.91
N ALA A 60 4.57 9.49 -7.64
CA ALA A 60 5.50 9.66 -6.52
C ALA A 60 6.36 10.91 -6.57
N PHE A 61 6.50 11.50 -7.76
CA PHE A 61 7.23 12.74 -8.00
C PHE A 61 6.58 13.98 -7.36
N TYR A 62 5.30 13.87 -6.95
CA TYR A 62 4.55 15.00 -6.39
C TYR A 62 4.24 14.77 -4.93
N ARG A 63 4.48 15.81 -4.14
CA ARG A 63 4.15 15.83 -2.71
C ARG A 63 2.64 15.67 -2.48
N VAL A 64 2.27 15.15 -1.31
CA VAL A 64 0.88 14.95 -0.87
C VAL A 64 0.01 14.08 -1.79
N GLN A 65 0.64 13.26 -2.62
CA GLN A 65 -0.02 12.26 -3.47
C GLN A 65 -0.08 10.88 -2.80
N ASP A 66 0.00 10.84 -1.47
CA ASP A 66 -0.15 9.61 -0.69
C ASP A 66 -1.59 9.12 -0.77
N ASN A 67 -1.77 7.80 -0.97
CA ASN A 67 -3.05 7.15 -1.18
C ASN A 67 -3.41 6.13 -0.10
N GLN A 68 -2.51 5.89 0.87
CA GLN A 68 -2.72 4.94 1.96
C GLN A 68 -2.65 5.65 3.30
N ALA A 69 -3.74 5.61 4.07
CA ALA A 69 -3.76 6.13 5.42
C ALA A 69 -3.23 5.10 6.42
N ALA A 70 -3.59 3.82 6.26
CA ALA A 70 -3.17 2.75 7.15
C ALA A 70 -3.27 1.38 6.47
N LYS A 71 -2.45 0.44 6.94
CA LYS A 71 -2.53 -0.99 6.62
C LYS A 71 -2.29 -1.79 7.88
N GLY A 72 -3.10 -2.83 8.09
CA GLY A 72 -2.95 -3.79 9.18
C GLY A 72 -2.77 -5.19 8.64
N LEU A 73 -2.00 -6.01 9.37
CA LEU A 73 -1.88 -7.45 9.14
C LEU A 73 -2.19 -8.17 10.43
N TRP A 74 -3.21 -9.03 10.41
CA TRP A 74 -3.58 -9.86 11.54
C TRP A 74 -3.42 -11.33 11.18
N LEU A 75 -2.95 -12.10 12.14
CA LEU A 75 -2.84 -13.54 12.02
C LEU A 75 -3.71 -14.19 13.09
N GLY A 76 -4.54 -15.14 12.69
CA GLY A 76 -5.47 -15.81 13.60
C GLY A 76 -5.30 -17.33 13.59
N ALA A 77 -5.60 -17.96 14.71
CA ALA A 77 -5.63 -19.42 14.84
C ALA A 77 -6.82 -19.86 15.69
N SER A 78 -7.26 -21.11 15.53
CA SER A 78 -8.32 -21.72 16.32
C SER A 78 -7.78 -22.85 17.20
N ASN A 79 -8.43 -23.10 18.37
CA ASN A 79 -8.03 -24.12 19.33
C ASN A 79 -6.54 -24.06 19.68
N PHE A 80 -6.02 -22.86 19.85
CA PHE A 80 -4.59 -22.60 19.94
C PHE A 80 -4.09 -22.68 21.39
N PHE A 81 -3.09 -23.51 21.65
CA PHE A 81 -2.38 -23.53 22.93
C PHE A 81 -1.24 -22.51 22.92
N ASP A 82 -1.26 -21.58 23.88
CA ASP A 82 -0.21 -20.61 24.08
C ASP A 82 0.74 -21.09 25.22
N PRO A 83 1.97 -21.51 24.89
CA PRO A 83 2.90 -22.02 25.86
C PRO A 83 3.47 -20.95 26.78
N ILE A 84 3.38 -19.66 26.45
CA ILE A 84 3.90 -18.56 27.27
C ILE A 84 3.01 -18.33 28.49
N VAL A 85 1.69 -18.45 28.33
CA VAL A 85 0.71 -18.23 29.41
C VAL A 85 0.03 -19.52 29.87
N ASP A 86 0.42 -20.67 29.31
CA ASP A 86 -0.12 -22.00 29.63
C ASP A 86 -1.66 -22.04 29.51
N LYS A 87 -2.17 -21.55 28.36
CA LYS A 87 -3.62 -21.45 28.12
C LYS A 87 -3.97 -21.85 26.71
N THR A 88 -5.09 -22.57 26.57
CA THR A 88 -5.73 -22.80 25.27
C THR A 88 -6.78 -21.72 24.99
N TYR A 89 -6.71 -21.12 23.83
CA TYR A 89 -7.65 -20.14 23.31
C TYR A 89 -8.58 -20.80 22.28
N GLU A 90 -9.86 -20.51 22.33
CA GLU A 90 -10.79 -20.89 21.26
C GLU A 90 -10.39 -20.22 19.95
N LYS A 91 -10.10 -18.92 20.00
CA LYS A 91 -9.46 -18.13 18.94
C LYS A 91 -8.37 -17.27 19.53
N LYS A 92 -7.24 -17.19 18.85
CA LYS A 92 -6.17 -16.26 19.16
C LYS A 92 -5.84 -15.44 17.91
N VAL A 93 -5.77 -14.12 18.05
CA VAL A 93 -5.40 -13.19 16.99
C VAL A 93 -4.22 -12.34 17.45
N VAL A 94 -3.23 -12.20 16.61
CA VAL A 94 -2.07 -11.32 16.78
C VAL A 94 -2.03 -10.28 15.69
N HIS A 95 -1.51 -9.10 15.99
CA HIS A 95 -1.69 -7.90 15.20
C HIS A 95 -0.36 -7.23 14.85
N ALA A 96 -0.26 -6.76 13.61
CA ALA A 96 0.67 -5.74 13.18
C ALA A 96 -0.12 -4.56 12.58
N GLY A 97 -0.28 -3.49 13.36
CA GLY A 97 -1.04 -2.33 12.92
C GLY A 97 -2.56 -2.43 13.04
N PRO A 98 -3.29 -1.46 12.46
CA PRO A 98 -2.80 -0.36 11.62
C PRO A 98 -2.20 0.84 12.35
N ARG A 99 -2.52 1.07 13.62
CA ARG A 99 -2.10 2.27 14.37
C ARG A 99 -1.20 2.02 15.56
N HIS A 100 -1.21 0.80 16.09
CA HIS A 100 -0.41 0.45 17.25
C HIS A 100 0.89 -0.23 16.84
N LEU A 101 1.99 0.32 17.36
CA LEU A 101 3.34 -0.23 17.22
C LEU A 101 3.75 -1.07 18.43
N ASP A 102 2.87 -1.30 19.39
CA ASP A 102 3.14 -2.19 20.52
C ASP A 102 3.05 -3.64 20.05
N ILE A 103 4.08 -4.01 19.31
CA ILE A 103 4.23 -5.30 18.65
C ILE A 103 5.20 -6.22 19.41
N GLU A 104 5.79 -5.72 20.49
CA GLU A 104 6.89 -6.41 21.21
C GLU A 104 6.55 -7.85 21.57
N ASN A 105 5.26 -8.12 21.79
CA ASN A 105 4.81 -9.43 22.22
C ASN A 105 3.93 -10.16 21.22
N GLU A 106 3.52 -9.53 20.13
CA GLU A 106 2.63 -10.11 19.12
C GLU A 106 3.35 -10.41 17.81
N THR A 107 3.99 -9.40 17.25
CA THR A 107 4.84 -9.51 16.06
C THR A 107 6.21 -8.94 16.39
N MET A 108 7.25 -9.75 16.24
CA MET A 108 8.61 -9.47 16.69
C MET A 108 9.53 -9.38 15.46
N PRO A 109 9.89 -8.18 15.02
CA PRO A 109 10.77 -7.99 13.87
C PRO A 109 12.15 -8.65 14.11
N ILE A 110 12.59 -9.46 13.14
CA ILE A 110 13.93 -10.05 13.13
C ILE A 110 14.88 -9.15 12.36
N ASP A 111 14.54 -8.87 11.10
CA ASP A 111 15.31 -8.00 10.20
C ASP A 111 14.44 -7.35 9.12
N ILE A 112 14.98 -6.33 8.49
CA ILE A 112 14.51 -5.76 7.23
C ILE A 112 15.72 -5.22 6.45
N THR A 113 15.89 -5.66 5.21
CA THR A 113 16.98 -5.24 4.33
C THR A 113 16.46 -4.84 2.97
N MET A 114 17.16 -3.94 2.29
CA MET A 114 16.88 -3.55 0.91
C MET A 114 18.05 -3.93 0.01
N ASP A 115 17.78 -4.75 -0.99
CA ASP A 115 18.72 -5.10 -2.05
C ASP A 115 18.39 -4.29 -3.31
N GLY A 116 19.40 -3.84 -4.03
CA GLY A 116 19.26 -3.13 -5.28
C GLY A 116 20.00 -3.83 -6.42
N LYS A 117 19.42 -3.82 -7.63
CA LYS A 117 20.15 -4.24 -8.83
C LYS A 117 21.36 -3.36 -9.06
N TYR A 118 21.23 -2.08 -8.75
CA TYR A 118 22.29 -1.07 -8.78
C TYR A 118 22.18 -0.17 -7.55
N ASP A 119 23.32 0.36 -7.14
CA ASP A 119 23.38 1.39 -6.10
C ASP A 119 23.08 2.78 -6.67
N HIS A 120 22.92 3.76 -5.81
CA HIS A 120 22.82 5.16 -6.19
C HIS A 120 24.12 5.65 -6.88
N PRO A 121 24.04 6.60 -7.81
CA PRO A 121 25.22 7.20 -8.40
C PRO A 121 26.11 7.87 -7.34
N SER A 122 27.41 7.70 -7.45
CA SER A 122 28.34 8.55 -6.71
C SER A 122 28.25 9.98 -7.22
N VAL A 123 27.80 10.90 -6.39
CA VAL A 123 27.71 12.32 -6.76
C VAL A 123 28.98 13.03 -6.35
N LEU A 124 29.63 13.68 -7.31
CA LEU A 124 30.80 14.50 -7.09
C LEU A 124 30.47 15.99 -7.31
N VAL A 125 31.11 16.86 -6.55
CA VAL A 125 31.06 18.31 -6.73
C VAL A 125 32.49 18.80 -6.86
N ASP A 126 32.86 19.36 -8.01
CA ASP A 126 34.22 19.76 -8.35
C ASP A 126 35.24 18.60 -8.18
N ASN A 127 34.84 17.38 -8.49
CA ASN A 127 35.54 16.09 -8.35
C ASN A 127 35.72 15.61 -6.89
N ASP A 128 35.15 16.26 -5.91
CA ASP A 128 35.12 15.79 -4.54
C ASP A 128 33.76 15.14 -4.23
N PRO A 129 33.68 14.05 -3.42
CA PRO A 129 32.44 13.44 -3.04
C PRO A 129 31.48 14.44 -2.38
N ALA A 130 30.21 14.46 -2.82
CA ALA A 130 29.19 15.27 -2.18
C ALA A 130 28.93 14.78 -0.74
N THR A 131 29.02 15.69 0.24
CA THR A 131 28.95 15.32 1.67
C THR A 131 27.56 15.44 2.29
N ASN A 132 26.59 16.00 1.58
CA ASN A 132 25.25 16.30 2.10
C ASN A 132 24.13 15.52 1.40
N LEU A 133 24.46 14.43 0.70
CA LEU A 133 23.46 13.55 0.11
C LEU A 133 22.99 12.58 1.18
N GLN A 134 21.67 12.48 1.33
CA GLN A 134 21.00 11.46 2.12
C GLN A 134 19.94 10.84 1.22
N TYR A 135 20.05 9.55 1.01
CA TYR A 135 19.03 8.75 0.35
C TYR A 135 18.17 8.08 1.42
N LEU A 136 16.86 8.15 1.28
CA LEU A 136 15.93 7.44 2.17
C LEU A 136 15.77 5.97 1.76
N ASP A 137 16.21 5.65 0.55
CA ASP A 137 16.18 4.33 -0.06
C ASP A 137 17.60 3.74 -0.23
N ASP A 138 18.46 3.97 0.76
CA ASP A 138 19.79 3.38 0.79
C ASP A 138 19.71 1.86 0.64
N VAL A 139 20.57 1.33 -0.24
CA VAL A 139 20.66 -0.10 -0.56
C VAL A 139 21.65 -0.76 0.39
N ASP A 140 21.19 -1.78 1.10
CA ASP A 140 22.06 -2.54 2.01
C ASP A 140 23.00 -3.48 1.24
N ASN A 141 22.52 -4.05 0.10
CA ASN A 141 23.30 -4.93 -0.75
C ASN A 141 23.03 -4.66 -2.23
N VAL A 142 24.05 -4.82 -3.08
CA VAL A 142 23.92 -4.74 -4.54
C VAL A 142 23.95 -6.15 -5.12
N ASP A 143 22.88 -6.52 -5.83
CA ASP A 143 22.75 -7.80 -6.52
C ASP A 143 22.27 -7.59 -7.96
N PRO A 144 23.19 -7.55 -8.94
CA PRO A 144 22.83 -7.34 -10.35
C PRO A 144 21.97 -8.46 -10.95
N SER A 145 21.81 -9.60 -10.27
CA SER A 145 21.00 -10.73 -10.73
C SER A 145 19.53 -10.65 -10.31
N LEU A 146 19.13 -9.62 -9.56
CA LEU A 146 17.74 -9.47 -9.12
C LEU A 146 16.76 -9.45 -10.31
N PRO A 147 15.61 -10.11 -10.19
CA PRO A 147 14.54 -10.03 -11.18
C PRO A 147 13.82 -8.67 -11.19
N ALA A 148 14.04 -7.85 -10.17
CA ALA A 148 13.48 -6.52 -9.95
C ALA A 148 14.60 -5.49 -9.77
N ASP A 149 14.28 -4.21 -9.82
CA ASP A 149 15.29 -3.15 -9.61
C ASP A 149 15.58 -2.93 -8.12
N ARG A 150 14.59 -3.21 -7.26
CA ARG A 150 14.73 -3.22 -5.79
C ARG A 150 13.98 -4.40 -5.21
N ARG A 151 14.51 -4.94 -4.10
CA ARG A 151 13.89 -5.97 -3.30
C ARG A 151 14.05 -5.65 -1.83
N ILE A 152 12.96 -5.66 -1.06
CA ILE A 152 13.02 -5.67 0.39
C ILE A 152 12.79 -7.08 0.88
N ASN A 153 13.61 -7.55 1.82
CA ASN A 153 13.42 -8.78 2.57
C ASN A 153 13.14 -8.41 4.03
N ASN A 154 12.12 -9.03 4.62
CA ASN A 154 11.73 -8.76 6.00
C ASN A 154 11.28 -10.05 6.68
N ASN A 155 11.87 -10.33 7.83
CA ASN A 155 11.55 -11.48 8.66
C ASN A 155 10.90 -11.04 9.96
N VAL A 156 9.81 -11.69 10.33
CA VAL A 156 9.06 -11.40 11.56
C VAL A 156 8.69 -12.71 12.24
N GLN A 157 8.97 -12.82 13.55
CA GLN A 157 8.45 -13.88 14.39
C GLN A 157 7.15 -13.44 15.04
N THR A 158 6.23 -14.39 15.29
CA THR A 158 4.96 -14.08 15.94
C THR A 158 4.71 -14.92 17.17
N SER A 159 3.85 -14.44 18.07
CA SER A 159 3.43 -15.21 19.25
C SER A 159 2.44 -16.36 18.95
N LEU A 160 2.18 -16.63 17.67
CA LEU A 160 1.50 -17.85 17.21
C LEU A 160 2.47 -18.98 16.85
N GLY A 161 3.77 -18.83 17.09
CA GLY A 161 4.76 -19.80 16.62
C GLY A 161 4.89 -19.85 15.09
N ILE A 162 4.45 -18.79 14.42
CA ILE A 162 4.51 -18.62 12.96
C ILE A 162 5.60 -17.59 12.65
N LYS A 163 6.55 -17.96 11.80
CA LYS A 163 7.47 -17.03 11.16
C LYS A 163 6.84 -16.52 9.87
N MET A 164 6.87 -15.22 9.68
CA MET A 164 6.53 -14.57 8.40
C MET A 164 7.80 -14.10 7.72
N GLU A 165 7.98 -14.51 6.47
CA GLU A 165 8.99 -13.99 5.54
C GLU A 165 8.27 -13.19 4.47
N ARG A 166 8.59 -11.90 4.39
CA ARG A 166 8.00 -11.00 3.41
C ARG A 166 9.06 -10.50 2.45
N THR A 167 8.78 -10.64 1.14
CA THR A 167 9.63 -10.11 0.08
C THR A 167 8.84 -9.15 -0.78
N ILE A 168 9.39 -7.95 -1.04
CA ILE A 168 8.73 -6.91 -1.82
C ILE A 168 9.61 -6.53 -3.00
N TYR A 169 9.03 -6.55 -4.20
CA TYR A 169 9.70 -6.23 -5.45
C TYR A 169 9.14 -4.96 -6.07
N ALA A 170 10.03 -4.10 -6.57
CA ALA A 170 9.67 -2.89 -7.30
C ALA A 170 10.51 -2.76 -8.59
N PHE A 171 9.92 -2.11 -9.60
CA PHE A 171 10.40 -2.10 -10.97
C PHE A 171 10.45 -0.67 -11.53
N THR A 172 11.44 -0.40 -12.40
CA THR A 172 11.58 0.90 -13.11
C THR A 172 11.10 0.85 -14.56
N HIS A 173 10.73 -0.34 -15.06
CA HIS A 173 10.22 -0.48 -16.42
C HIS A 173 8.93 0.36 -16.58
N PRO A 174 8.79 1.19 -17.64
CA PRO A 174 7.69 2.17 -17.78
C PRO A 174 6.28 1.59 -17.63
N ASP A 175 6.08 0.35 -18.05
CA ASP A 175 4.78 -0.34 -17.94
C ASP A 175 4.58 -1.06 -16.59
N HIS A 176 5.58 -1.06 -15.70
CA HIS A 176 5.62 -1.86 -14.49
C HIS A 176 6.07 -1.08 -13.23
N GLN A 177 6.10 0.25 -13.30
CA GLN A 177 6.64 1.12 -12.25
C GLN A 177 5.62 1.64 -11.25
N ASN A 178 4.36 1.22 -11.38
CA ASN A 178 3.24 1.73 -10.57
C ASN A 178 2.56 0.65 -9.72
N TYR A 179 3.29 -0.43 -9.41
CA TYR A 179 2.90 -1.47 -8.47
C TYR A 179 4.13 -2.08 -7.77
N HIS A 180 3.92 -2.64 -6.58
CA HIS A 180 4.89 -3.48 -5.89
C HIS A 180 4.31 -4.88 -5.70
N ILE A 181 5.08 -5.93 -6.05
CA ILE A 181 4.71 -7.31 -5.75
C ILE A 181 5.17 -7.61 -4.32
N GLN A 182 4.27 -8.15 -3.50
CA GLN A 182 4.50 -8.49 -2.11
C GLN A 182 4.24 -9.98 -1.91
N GLU A 183 5.29 -10.73 -1.62
CA GLU A 183 5.24 -12.14 -1.33
C GLU A 183 5.34 -12.36 0.17
N TYR A 184 4.46 -13.19 0.72
CA TYR A 184 4.42 -13.58 2.11
C TYR A 184 4.49 -15.09 2.22
N VAL A 185 5.44 -15.60 3.01
CA VAL A 185 5.52 -17.01 3.38
C VAL A 185 5.34 -17.12 4.89
N PHE A 186 4.36 -17.89 5.32
CA PHE A 186 4.03 -18.12 6.72
C PHE A 186 4.40 -19.56 7.09
N THR A 187 5.39 -19.73 7.96
CA THR A 187 5.91 -21.05 8.37
C THR A 187 5.64 -21.31 9.85
N ASN A 188 5.01 -22.44 10.17
CA ASN A 188 4.89 -22.91 11.54
C ASN A 188 6.26 -23.44 12.00
N ASN A 189 7.09 -22.56 12.58
CA ASN A 189 8.41 -22.91 13.10
C ASN A 189 8.41 -23.23 14.60
N GLY A 190 7.27 -23.08 15.27
CA GLY A 190 7.10 -23.34 16.70
C GLY A 190 7.90 -22.44 17.63
N CYS A 191 8.43 -21.29 17.14
CA CYS A 191 9.18 -20.32 17.94
C CYS A 191 8.23 -19.24 18.46
N PHE A 192 8.32 -18.90 19.75
CA PHE A 192 7.44 -17.94 20.42
C PHE A 192 8.14 -16.66 20.87
N ASP A 193 9.41 -16.52 20.58
CA ASP A 193 10.18 -15.30 20.78
C ASP A 193 11.12 -15.05 19.59
N LYS A 194 11.63 -13.82 19.50
CA LYS A 194 12.46 -13.35 18.38
C LYS A 194 13.68 -14.24 18.11
N ASP A 195 14.32 -14.72 19.18
CA ASP A 195 15.57 -15.49 19.12
C ASP A 195 15.33 -17.01 19.15
N CYS A 196 14.05 -17.44 19.12
CA CYS A 196 13.64 -18.84 19.15
C CYS A 196 14.17 -19.60 20.39
N ASN A 197 14.24 -18.93 21.55
CA ASN A 197 14.61 -19.56 22.82
C ASN A 197 13.44 -20.32 23.43
N THR A 198 12.21 -19.85 23.19
CA THR A 198 10.98 -20.52 23.62
C THR A 198 10.35 -21.20 22.42
N THR A 199 10.30 -22.53 22.47
CA THR A 199 9.76 -23.34 21.38
C THR A 199 8.66 -24.27 21.86
N PHE A 200 7.65 -24.47 21.04
CA PHE A 200 6.59 -25.45 21.25
C PHE A 200 6.06 -25.95 19.91
N GLU A 201 6.11 -27.25 19.69
CA GLU A 201 5.61 -27.86 18.46
C GLU A 201 4.13 -28.22 18.62
N GLN A 202 3.30 -27.60 17.78
CA GLN A 202 1.88 -27.92 17.65
C GLN A 202 1.42 -27.68 16.22
N THR A 203 0.36 -28.35 15.82
CA THR A 203 -0.35 -28.00 14.59
C THR A 203 -1.15 -26.72 14.84
N VAL A 204 -0.99 -25.72 13.99
CA VAL A 204 -1.78 -24.48 14.00
C VAL A 204 -3.01 -24.71 13.14
N GLU A 205 -4.16 -24.85 13.78
CA GLU A 205 -5.46 -25.08 13.13
C GLU A 205 -6.17 -23.77 12.83
N GLY A 206 -6.91 -23.72 11.73
CA GLY A 206 -7.70 -22.57 11.34
C GLY A 206 -6.85 -21.31 11.16
N PHE A 207 -5.63 -21.46 10.66
CA PHE A 207 -4.74 -20.32 10.43
C PHE A 207 -5.33 -19.38 9.39
N GLN A 208 -5.46 -18.13 9.77
CA GLN A 208 -5.98 -17.05 8.94
C GLN A 208 -4.94 -15.94 8.81
N VAL A 209 -4.81 -15.39 7.60
CA VAL A 209 -4.05 -14.18 7.31
C VAL A 209 -5.05 -13.12 6.85
N TYR A 210 -5.08 -11.97 7.52
CA TYR A 210 -6.02 -10.91 7.24
C TYR A 210 -5.31 -9.58 7.07
N PHE A 211 -5.50 -8.97 5.91
CA PHE A 211 -5.02 -7.63 5.62
C PHE A 211 -6.17 -6.64 5.68
N GLN A 212 -5.93 -5.52 6.28
CA GLN A 212 -6.83 -4.38 6.26
C GLN A 212 -6.15 -3.19 5.61
N TYR A 213 -6.81 -2.64 4.59
CA TYR A 213 -6.34 -1.48 3.85
C TYR A 213 -7.29 -0.31 4.07
N ARG A 214 -6.76 0.80 4.56
CA ARG A 214 -7.45 2.07 4.53
C ARG A 214 -6.81 2.95 3.48
N TYR A 215 -7.32 2.86 2.27
CA TYR A 215 -6.94 3.80 1.23
C TYR A 215 -7.66 5.12 1.45
N ALA A 216 -6.92 6.20 1.24
CA ALA A 216 -7.39 7.57 1.35
C ALA A 216 -6.78 8.32 0.17
N ILE A 217 -7.53 8.39 -0.91
CA ILE A 217 -7.00 8.81 -2.20
C ILE A 217 -6.60 10.26 -2.17
N SER A 218 -5.32 10.47 -2.30
CA SER A 218 -4.56 11.71 -2.35
C SER A 218 -4.91 12.75 -1.27
N ARG A 219 -3.92 13.08 -0.48
CA ARG A 219 -4.03 14.16 0.51
C ARG A 219 -4.19 15.54 -0.11
N GLU A 220 -3.89 15.70 -1.41
CA GLU A 220 -4.01 16.98 -2.10
C GLU A 220 -5.47 17.34 -2.39
N GLY A 221 -6.30 16.36 -2.74
CA GLY A 221 -7.65 16.59 -3.25
C GLY A 221 -8.78 16.53 -2.24
N MET A 222 -8.52 16.80 -0.99
CA MET A 222 -9.46 16.62 0.10
C MET A 222 -10.37 17.84 0.31
N ILE A 223 -11.65 17.58 0.66
CA ILE A 223 -12.62 18.59 1.08
C ILE A 223 -12.93 18.41 2.56
N TYR A 224 -12.87 19.50 3.31
CA TYR A 224 -13.28 19.55 4.70
C TYR A 224 -13.98 20.88 5.00
N ASP A 225 -15.15 20.83 5.64
CA ASP A 225 -15.95 21.99 6.00
C ASP A 225 -16.16 22.95 4.79
N GLY A 226 -16.48 22.37 3.63
CA GLY A 226 -16.70 23.11 2.38
C GLY A 226 -15.44 23.68 1.71
N ASN A 227 -14.27 23.50 2.30
CA ASN A 227 -13.00 23.99 1.77
C ASN A 227 -12.17 22.85 1.16
N TRP A 228 -11.43 23.18 0.12
CA TRP A 228 -10.40 22.30 -0.44
C TRP A 228 -9.13 22.49 0.38
N LEU A 229 -8.75 21.47 1.13
CA LEU A 229 -7.60 21.49 2.04
C LEU A 229 -6.72 20.27 1.79
N PRO A 230 -5.45 20.42 1.44
CA PRO A 230 -4.50 19.32 1.48
C PRO A 230 -4.24 18.90 2.94
N GLN A 231 -4.09 17.61 3.19
CA GLN A 231 -3.69 17.05 4.48
C GLN A 231 -4.68 17.30 5.64
N SER A 232 -5.98 17.39 5.38
CA SER A 232 -6.96 17.60 6.44
C SER A 232 -7.30 16.33 7.23
N ALA A 233 -8.00 16.50 8.36
CA ALA A 233 -8.42 15.40 9.22
C ALA A 233 -9.51 14.49 8.60
N ALA A 234 -10.17 14.96 7.55
CA ALA A 234 -11.21 14.19 6.84
C ALA A 234 -10.66 13.32 5.69
N TRP A 235 -9.36 13.19 5.57
CA TRP A 235 -8.73 12.37 4.56
C TRP A 235 -9.21 10.92 4.62
N GLY A 236 -9.68 10.41 3.49
CA GLY A 236 -10.26 9.08 3.35
C GLY A 236 -11.73 8.94 3.72
N HIS A 237 -12.40 10.00 4.20
CA HIS A 237 -13.83 9.92 4.56
C HIS A 237 -14.74 9.64 3.38
N ASN A 238 -14.35 9.98 2.18
CA ASN A 238 -15.11 9.77 0.94
C ASN A 238 -14.51 8.67 0.06
N THR A 239 -13.68 7.79 0.61
CA THR A 239 -13.16 6.64 -0.12
C THR A 239 -14.29 5.69 -0.48
N MET A 240 -14.31 5.30 -1.76
CA MET A 240 -15.14 4.24 -2.32
C MET A 240 -14.28 3.01 -2.49
N ASN A 241 -14.80 1.83 -2.11
CA ASN A 241 -14.10 0.56 -2.25
C ASN A 241 -14.97 -0.41 -3.04
N ASP A 242 -14.42 -0.95 -4.10
CA ASP A 242 -15.08 -1.93 -4.94
C ASP A 242 -14.23 -3.20 -5.10
N VAL A 243 -14.86 -4.35 -5.25
CA VAL A 243 -14.24 -5.67 -5.25
C VAL A 243 -14.50 -6.38 -6.57
N ILE A 244 -13.54 -7.18 -7.01
CA ILE A 244 -13.58 -7.90 -8.28
C ILE A 244 -13.19 -9.36 -8.06
N GLY A 245 -13.93 -10.29 -8.69
CA GLY A 245 -13.56 -11.70 -8.73
C GLY A 245 -13.63 -12.40 -7.37
N GLU A 246 -14.42 -11.89 -6.46
CA GLU A 246 -14.58 -12.43 -5.10
C GLU A 246 -15.32 -13.76 -5.04
N ASN A 247 -16.09 -14.08 -6.07
CA ASN A 247 -16.84 -15.33 -6.13
C ASN A 247 -16.66 -16.01 -7.49
N PRO A 248 -15.69 -16.92 -7.62
CA PRO A 248 -15.42 -17.63 -8.88
C PRO A 248 -16.57 -18.56 -9.31
N ASP A 249 -17.48 -18.94 -8.41
CA ASP A 249 -18.67 -19.74 -8.75
C ASP A 249 -19.81 -18.88 -9.29
N ASN A 250 -19.73 -17.54 -9.12
CA ASN A 250 -20.69 -16.61 -9.70
C ASN A 250 -19.96 -15.48 -10.45
N PRO A 251 -19.31 -15.80 -11.58
CA PRO A 251 -18.55 -14.83 -12.35
C PRO A 251 -19.41 -13.70 -12.94
N ALA A 252 -20.73 -13.82 -12.89
CA ALA A 252 -21.63 -12.91 -13.57
C ALA A 252 -21.56 -11.45 -13.08
N LEU A 253 -21.02 -11.20 -11.89
CA LEU A 253 -20.96 -9.84 -11.35
C LEU A 253 -19.74 -9.07 -11.83
N ASN A 254 -18.60 -9.73 -12.04
CA ASN A 254 -17.32 -9.04 -12.27
C ASN A 254 -16.54 -9.51 -13.50
N ASP A 255 -16.78 -10.73 -14.02
CA ASP A 255 -16.05 -11.26 -15.19
C ASP A 255 -16.44 -10.59 -16.51
N GLN A 256 -17.59 -9.91 -16.54
CA GLN A 256 -18.02 -9.18 -17.73
C GLN A 256 -17.01 -8.10 -18.20
N PHE A 257 -16.08 -7.69 -17.35
CA PHE A 257 -15.06 -6.70 -17.64
C PHE A 257 -13.67 -7.30 -17.92
N TYR A 258 -13.51 -8.64 -17.82
CA TYR A 258 -12.23 -9.34 -17.97
C TYR A 258 -12.30 -10.43 -19.03
N ASP A 259 -11.48 -10.26 -20.05
CA ASP A 259 -11.60 -10.94 -21.34
C ASP A 259 -10.57 -12.08 -21.55
N ASP A 260 -9.78 -12.41 -20.52
CA ASP A 260 -8.67 -13.36 -20.67
C ASP A 260 -8.94 -14.77 -20.15
N GLY A 261 -10.18 -15.04 -19.70
CA GLY A 261 -10.57 -16.34 -19.13
C GLY A 261 -9.90 -16.67 -17.80
N LYS A 262 -9.19 -15.70 -17.20
CA LYS A 262 -8.56 -15.81 -15.88
C LYS A 262 -9.33 -14.97 -14.88
N ILE A 263 -9.56 -15.50 -13.70
CA ILE A 263 -10.21 -14.79 -12.62
C ILE A 263 -9.23 -13.78 -12.02
N MET A 264 -9.59 -12.49 -12.08
CA MET A 264 -8.90 -11.45 -11.35
C MET A 264 -9.54 -11.29 -9.97
N ARG A 265 -8.74 -11.41 -8.91
CA ARG A 265 -9.19 -11.27 -7.51
C ARG A 265 -8.55 -10.01 -6.95
N ALA A 266 -9.31 -8.92 -6.90
CA ALA A 266 -8.79 -7.62 -6.55
C ALA A 266 -9.83 -6.77 -5.82
N PHE A 267 -9.38 -5.74 -5.13
CA PHE A 267 -10.19 -4.59 -4.79
C PHE A 267 -9.47 -3.31 -5.22
N TYR A 268 -10.23 -2.26 -5.44
CA TYR A 268 -9.69 -0.94 -5.74
C TYR A 268 -10.54 0.16 -5.09
N SER A 269 -9.90 1.31 -4.90
CA SER A 269 -10.49 2.44 -4.20
C SER A 269 -10.26 3.72 -4.97
N TRP A 270 -11.21 4.65 -4.85
CA TRP A 270 -11.13 5.99 -5.44
C TRP A 270 -11.82 7.01 -4.55
N GLN A 271 -11.63 8.29 -4.84
CA GLN A 271 -12.32 9.37 -4.13
C GLN A 271 -13.72 9.56 -4.68
N GLY A 272 -14.74 9.21 -3.90
CA GLY A 272 -16.14 9.48 -4.18
C GLY A 272 -16.57 10.88 -3.75
N TYR A 273 -17.88 11.11 -3.74
CA TYR A 273 -18.46 12.39 -3.36
C TYR A 273 -18.49 12.57 -1.83
N HIS A 274 -18.12 13.78 -1.38
CA HIS A 274 -18.21 14.22 0.01
C HIS A 274 -19.25 15.33 0.16
N SER A 275 -20.19 15.18 1.09
CA SER A 275 -21.35 16.09 1.25
C SER A 275 -20.98 17.51 1.67
N ASP A 276 -19.82 17.74 2.28
CA ASP A 276 -19.36 19.07 2.68
C ASP A 276 -18.96 19.94 1.50
N ALA A 277 -18.77 19.35 0.32
CA ALA A 277 -18.47 20.11 -0.87
C ALA A 277 -19.73 20.78 -1.45
N SER A 278 -19.64 22.07 -1.74
CA SER A 278 -20.68 22.82 -2.46
C SER A 278 -20.70 22.56 -3.97
N PHE A 279 -19.83 21.67 -4.46
CA PHE A 279 -19.65 21.27 -5.86
C PHE A 279 -19.40 19.77 -5.96
N ASP A 280 -19.43 19.23 -7.16
CA ASP A 280 -19.05 17.85 -7.41
C ASP A 280 -17.53 17.69 -7.23
N ASN A 281 -17.13 17.05 -6.12
CA ASN A 281 -15.73 16.92 -5.72
C ASN A 281 -15.08 15.57 -6.09
N ILE A 282 -15.72 14.73 -6.89
CA ILE A 282 -15.10 13.54 -7.46
C ILE A 282 -13.81 13.92 -8.18
N GLY A 283 -12.71 13.23 -7.90
CA GLY A 283 -11.39 13.58 -8.41
C GLY A 283 -10.70 14.75 -7.69
N GLY A 284 -11.31 15.32 -6.64
CA GLY A 284 -10.71 16.35 -5.80
C GLY A 284 -10.34 17.64 -6.54
N PRO A 285 -11.26 18.30 -7.29
CA PRO A 285 -10.92 19.53 -8.02
C PRO A 285 -10.62 20.69 -7.07
N ASN A 286 -9.51 21.38 -7.27
CA ASN A 286 -9.16 22.59 -6.53
C ASN A 286 -10.07 23.76 -6.95
N ALA A 287 -11.31 23.73 -6.49
CA ALA A 287 -12.32 24.73 -6.85
C ALA A 287 -11.95 26.17 -6.43
N PRO A 288 -11.36 26.44 -5.27
CA PRO A 288 -10.92 27.79 -4.91
C PRO A 288 -9.66 28.24 -5.68
N GLY A 289 -8.80 27.33 -6.12
CA GLY A 289 -7.58 27.61 -6.88
C GLY A 289 -7.78 27.59 -8.40
N GLU A 290 -6.87 26.97 -9.13
CA GLU A 290 -6.90 26.88 -10.59
C GLU A 290 -7.77 25.75 -11.15
N GLY A 291 -8.30 24.89 -10.29
CA GLY A 291 -9.25 23.84 -10.67
C GLY A 291 -8.63 22.47 -10.92
N HIS A 292 -7.30 22.30 -10.86
CA HIS A 292 -6.68 21.00 -11.10
C HIS A 292 -7.26 19.90 -10.20
N LEU A 293 -7.22 18.66 -10.68
CA LEU A 293 -7.70 17.50 -9.93
C LEU A 293 -6.59 16.99 -9.00
N GLY A 294 -6.80 17.06 -7.70
CA GLY A 294 -5.83 16.61 -6.70
C GLY A 294 -5.96 15.14 -6.30
N ALA A 295 -7.08 14.50 -6.62
CA ALA A 295 -7.39 13.12 -6.19
C ALA A 295 -8.11 12.31 -7.28
N ALA A 296 -7.49 12.23 -8.46
CA ALA A 296 -7.99 11.47 -9.60
C ALA A 296 -7.35 10.07 -9.68
N GLN A 297 -6.65 9.64 -8.63
CA GLN A 297 -6.00 8.34 -8.55
C GLN A 297 -6.97 7.24 -8.14
N PHE A 298 -6.61 6.02 -8.52
CA PHE A 298 -7.15 4.75 -8.07
C PHE A 298 -6.03 3.96 -7.41
N ALA A 299 -6.26 3.40 -6.24
CA ALA A 299 -5.32 2.53 -5.54
C ALA A 299 -5.99 1.20 -5.24
N GLY A 300 -5.23 0.12 -5.16
CA GLY A 300 -5.82 -1.19 -4.87
C GLY A 300 -4.80 -2.32 -4.78
N VAL A 301 -5.34 -3.52 -4.57
CA VAL A 301 -4.58 -4.76 -4.41
C VAL A 301 -5.19 -5.84 -5.28
N VAL A 302 -4.32 -6.61 -5.94
CA VAL A 302 -4.69 -7.83 -6.65
C VAL A 302 -4.00 -9.04 -6.00
N THR A 303 -4.72 -10.13 -5.83
CA THR A 303 -4.16 -11.42 -5.43
C THR A 303 -3.57 -12.09 -6.66
N LEU A 304 -2.26 -12.33 -6.63
CA LEU A 304 -1.52 -12.99 -7.70
C LEU A 304 -1.45 -14.49 -7.48
N HIS A 305 -1.35 -14.91 -6.21
CA HIS A 305 -1.27 -16.30 -5.81
C HIS A 305 -1.67 -16.47 -4.34
N ALA A 306 -2.29 -17.61 -4.04
CA ALA A 306 -2.45 -18.11 -2.67
C ALA A 306 -2.44 -19.64 -2.71
N ASP A 307 -1.59 -20.29 -1.92
CA ASP A 307 -1.53 -21.74 -1.84
C ASP A 307 -2.89 -22.33 -1.43
N LYS A 308 -3.26 -23.48 -1.99
CA LYS A 308 -4.44 -24.22 -1.53
C LYS A 308 -4.24 -24.83 -0.15
N SER A 309 -3.04 -25.33 0.11
CA SER A 309 -2.67 -25.94 1.38
C SER A 309 -1.14 -26.07 1.49
N PRO A 310 -0.58 -26.40 2.65
CA PRO A 310 0.86 -26.66 2.78
C PRO A 310 1.41 -27.78 1.88
N SER A 311 0.55 -28.72 1.48
CA SER A 311 0.92 -29.84 0.59
C SER A 311 0.53 -29.62 -0.87
N ASP A 312 -0.19 -28.56 -1.19
CA ASP A 312 -0.61 -28.19 -2.54
C ASP A 312 -0.38 -26.69 -2.76
N ASN A 313 0.74 -26.35 -3.38
CA ASN A 313 1.14 -24.98 -3.69
C ASN A 313 0.55 -24.43 -5.00
N SER A 314 -0.44 -25.10 -5.58
CA SER A 314 -1.19 -24.52 -6.70
C SER A 314 -2.07 -23.37 -6.22
N ASP A 315 -2.29 -22.40 -7.10
CA ASP A 315 -3.11 -21.22 -6.80
C ASP A 315 -4.56 -21.61 -6.47
N ASP A 316 -5.06 -21.19 -5.31
CA ASP A 316 -6.45 -21.32 -4.90
C ASP A 316 -7.25 -20.10 -5.38
N ILE A 317 -8.06 -20.31 -6.41
CA ILE A 317 -8.90 -19.25 -6.98
C ILE A 317 -10.00 -18.76 -6.05
N TYR A 318 -10.29 -19.50 -4.96
CA TYR A 318 -11.26 -19.11 -3.93
C TYR A 318 -10.66 -18.25 -2.81
N GLN A 319 -9.37 -17.94 -2.92
CA GLN A 319 -8.71 -17.00 -2.01
C GLN A 319 -8.55 -15.61 -2.67
N PRO A 320 -8.79 -14.52 -1.92
CA PRO A 320 -9.15 -14.45 -0.49
C PRO A 320 -10.55 -15.01 -0.21
N SER A 321 -10.71 -15.67 0.94
CA SER A 321 -11.99 -16.20 1.41
C SER A 321 -12.89 -15.15 2.09
N THR A 322 -12.34 -13.96 2.31
CA THR A 322 -13.02 -12.81 2.90
C THR A 322 -12.64 -11.55 2.16
N THR A 323 -13.63 -10.72 1.79
CA THR A 323 -13.44 -9.40 1.16
C THR A 323 -14.38 -8.37 1.77
N TRP A 324 -14.45 -8.30 3.09
CA TRP A 324 -15.39 -7.44 3.78
C TRP A 324 -14.84 -6.03 3.97
N PHE A 325 -15.70 -5.03 3.86
CA PHE A 325 -15.39 -3.65 4.21
C PHE A 325 -15.72 -3.33 5.68
N ILE A 326 -14.95 -2.41 6.25
CA ILE A 326 -15.07 -1.97 7.64
C ILE A 326 -15.18 -0.45 7.65
N THR A 327 -16.19 0.10 8.32
CA THR A 327 -16.28 1.53 8.50
C THR A 327 -15.20 2.01 9.45
N SER A 328 -14.42 3.01 9.01
CA SER A 328 -13.27 3.55 9.74
C SER A 328 -12.19 2.50 10.05
N ASP A 329 -11.16 2.96 10.67
CA ASP A 329 -10.10 2.20 11.31
C ASP A 329 -10.41 1.86 12.79
N ASP A 330 -11.53 2.36 13.35
CA ASP A 330 -11.88 2.16 14.77
C ASP A 330 -11.97 0.70 15.21
N PRO A 331 -12.56 -0.25 14.46
CA PRO A 331 -12.57 -1.64 14.86
C PRO A 331 -11.18 -2.25 15.03
N THR A 332 -10.20 -1.71 14.33
CA THR A 332 -8.84 -2.22 14.26
C THR A 332 -7.85 -1.44 15.10
N THR A 333 -8.28 -0.30 15.65
CA THR A 333 -7.44 0.57 16.49
C THR A 333 -7.60 0.36 17.98
N SER A 334 -8.49 -0.54 18.39
CA SER A 334 -8.84 -0.76 19.80
C SER A 334 -7.73 -1.40 20.65
N GLY A 335 -6.49 -1.24 20.26
CA GLY A 335 -5.30 -1.78 20.94
C GLY A 335 -5.06 -3.25 20.61
N ASN A 336 -3.81 -3.60 20.53
CA ASN A 336 -3.38 -4.98 20.37
C ASN A 336 -3.48 -5.64 21.73
N ASP A 337 -4.24 -6.72 21.85
CA ASP A 337 -4.39 -7.49 23.08
C ASP A 337 -4.64 -8.95 22.73
N GLN A 338 -3.55 -9.63 22.38
CA GLN A 338 -3.55 -11.05 22.03
C GLN A 338 -4.07 -11.97 23.15
N PHE A 339 -4.13 -11.48 24.38
CA PHE A 339 -4.58 -12.26 25.54
C PHE A 339 -6.09 -12.11 25.83
N ASN A 340 -6.76 -11.19 25.13
CA ASN A 340 -8.19 -10.97 25.24
C ASN A 340 -8.95 -11.90 24.29
N GLU A 341 -9.31 -13.08 24.80
CA GLU A 341 -9.99 -14.11 24.01
C GLU A 341 -11.33 -13.64 23.40
N THR A 342 -12.11 -12.85 24.14
CA THR A 342 -13.38 -12.31 23.62
C THR A 342 -13.14 -11.41 22.41
N LYS A 343 -12.09 -10.59 22.45
CA LYS A 343 -11.68 -9.75 21.33
C LYS A 343 -11.22 -10.62 20.14
N SER A 344 -10.34 -11.59 20.39
CA SER A 344 -9.84 -12.50 19.36
C SER A 344 -10.97 -13.28 18.68
N ILE A 345 -11.96 -13.77 19.44
CA ILE A 345 -13.15 -14.45 18.89
C ILE A 345 -13.93 -13.50 17.96
N ASN A 346 -14.15 -12.26 18.41
CA ASN A 346 -14.84 -11.25 17.60
C ASN A 346 -14.08 -10.91 16.31
N GLU A 347 -12.77 -10.69 16.40
CA GLU A 347 -11.93 -10.37 15.25
C GLU A 347 -11.86 -11.52 14.25
N TYR A 348 -11.62 -12.73 14.75
CA TYR A 348 -11.57 -13.92 13.91
C TYR A 348 -12.90 -14.16 13.18
N THR A 349 -14.02 -14.08 13.90
CA THR A 349 -15.35 -14.44 13.37
C THR A 349 -15.97 -13.34 12.51
N ASN A 350 -15.85 -12.07 12.93
CA ASN A 350 -16.59 -10.96 12.34
C ASN A 350 -15.77 -10.10 11.38
N TYR A 351 -14.45 -10.38 11.27
CA TYR A 351 -13.56 -9.66 10.34
C TYR A 351 -12.78 -10.62 9.45
N MET A 352 -12.06 -11.58 10.05
CA MET A 352 -11.11 -12.40 9.31
C MET A 352 -11.78 -13.50 8.47
N THR A 353 -12.94 -14.03 8.91
CA THR A 353 -13.65 -15.17 8.30
C THR A 353 -15.10 -14.87 7.94
N VAL A 354 -15.46 -13.59 7.84
CA VAL A 354 -16.86 -13.18 7.62
C VAL A 354 -17.37 -13.50 6.20
N GLY A 355 -16.48 -13.80 5.27
CA GLY A 355 -16.81 -14.09 3.88
C GLY A 355 -16.94 -12.84 3.02
N HIS A 356 -17.77 -12.95 1.96
CA HIS A 356 -17.98 -11.90 0.98
C HIS A 356 -19.33 -11.19 1.21
N PRO A 357 -19.42 -9.87 1.05
CA PRO A 357 -20.70 -9.17 1.07
C PRO A 357 -21.49 -9.44 -0.23
N GLU A 358 -22.80 -9.27 -0.18
CA GLU A 358 -23.63 -9.33 -1.40
C GLU A 358 -23.39 -8.13 -2.33
N GLN A 359 -22.97 -7.01 -1.77
CA GLN A 359 -22.64 -5.78 -2.49
C GLN A 359 -21.38 -5.17 -1.90
N SER A 360 -20.54 -4.60 -2.75
CA SER A 360 -19.39 -3.82 -2.30
C SER A 360 -19.84 -2.54 -1.57
N GLN A 361 -18.93 -1.93 -0.81
CA GLN A 361 -19.21 -0.63 -0.19
C GLN A 361 -19.58 0.42 -1.24
N ALA A 362 -18.89 0.43 -2.38
CA ALA A 362 -19.16 1.37 -3.45
C ALA A 362 -20.57 1.16 -4.05
N GLU A 363 -21.00 -0.09 -4.26
CA GLU A 363 -22.35 -0.40 -4.77
C GLU A 363 -23.44 0.08 -3.81
N ILE A 364 -23.25 -0.10 -2.49
CA ILE A 364 -24.23 0.37 -1.49
C ILE A 364 -24.31 1.90 -1.49
N VAL A 365 -23.19 2.61 -1.59
CA VAL A 365 -23.14 4.08 -1.66
C VAL A 365 -23.69 4.57 -2.99
N GLY A 366 -23.36 3.92 -4.10
CA GLY A 366 -23.74 4.33 -5.45
C GLY A 366 -23.25 5.75 -5.76
N SER A 367 -24.10 6.57 -6.33
CA SER A 367 -23.83 8.00 -6.55
C SER A 367 -24.06 8.88 -5.31
N GLY A 368 -24.24 8.27 -4.13
CA GLY A 368 -24.52 8.95 -2.87
C GLY A 368 -23.31 9.64 -2.22
N ASN A 369 -23.43 9.91 -0.92
CA ASN A 369 -22.36 10.50 -0.12
C ASN A 369 -21.54 9.41 0.55
N ALA A 370 -20.30 9.22 0.11
CA ALA A 370 -19.41 8.21 0.67
C ALA A 370 -19.11 8.47 2.17
N ASN A 371 -18.95 9.74 2.57
CA ASN A 371 -18.72 10.14 3.95
C ASN A 371 -19.94 9.95 4.90
N GLN A 372 -21.10 9.57 4.38
CA GLN A 372 -22.30 9.25 5.16
C GLN A 372 -22.66 7.77 5.12
N PHE A 373 -21.74 6.94 4.65
CA PHE A 373 -21.95 5.50 4.62
C PHE A 373 -22.08 4.94 6.04
N ASN A 374 -23.12 4.15 6.26
CA ASN A 374 -23.32 3.42 7.51
C ASN A 374 -22.99 1.94 7.29
N ASP A 375 -22.12 1.39 8.13
CA ASP A 375 -21.83 -0.05 8.10
C ASP A 375 -23.11 -0.86 8.38
N PRO A 376 -23.54 -1.75 7.47
CA PRO A 376 -24.74 -2.55 7.67
C PRO A 376 -24.73 -3.42 8.94
N ARG A 377 -23.53 -3.78 9.44
CA ARG A 377 -23.37 -4.63 10.63
C ARG A 377 -23.53 -3.86 11.93
N THR A 378 -23.01 -2.64 11.99
CA THR A 378 -22.94 -1.84 13.21
C THR A 378 -23.87 -0.63 13.19
N GLY A 379 -24.33 -0.21 12.01
CA GLY A 379 -25.09 1.05 11.82
C GLY A 379 -24.26 2.30 12.08
N SER A 380 -22.96 2.18 12.27
CA SER A 380 -22.08 3.31 12.58
C SER A 380 -21.61 4.01 11.29
N ASN A 381 -21.42 5.32 11.40
CA ASN A 381 -20.80 6.16 10.38
C ASN A 381 -19.60 6.89 10.99
N PRO A 382 -18.43 6.29 11.01
CA PRO A 382 -17.24 6.87 11.60
C PRO A 382 -16.42 7.76 10.64
N GLY A 383 -16.93 8.00 9.44
CA GLY A 383 -16.27 8.90 8.49
C GLY A 383 -15.08 8.30 7.78
N GLY A 384 -15.25 7.14 7.21
CA GLY A 384 -14.25 6.46 6.39
C GLY A 384 -14.55 4.98 6.28
N THR A 385 -13.95 4.31 5.31
CA THR A 385 -14.16 2.88 5.07
C THR A 385 -12.85 2.22 4.68
N SER A 386 -12.52 1.13 5.36
CA SER A 386 -11.39 0.26 5.07
C SER A 386 -11.89 -0.98 4.34
N GLN A 387 -11.04 -1.57 3.50
CA GLN A 387 -11.28 -2.85 2.85
C GLN A 387 -10.42 -3.91 3.53
N GLY A 388 -11.06 -5.01 3.97
CA GLY A 388 -10.38 -6.18 4.51
C GLY A 388 -10.36 -7.32 3.50
N ILE A 389 -9.23 -8.03 3.41
CA ILE A 389 -9.09 -9.27 2.65
C ILE A 389 -8.48 -10.35 3.55
N GLY A 390 -9.11 -11.52 3.60
CA GLY A 390 -8.70 -12.64 4.47
C GLY A 390 -8.43 -13.91 3.66
N PHE A 391 -7.35 -14.60 4.04
CA PHE A 391 -6.88 -15.85 3.42
C PHE A 391 -6.89 -16.99 4.43
N GLY A 392 -7.36 -18.14 4.01
CA GLY A 392 -7.51 -19.33 4.83
C GLY A 392 -8.97 -19.83 4.87
N PRO A 393 -9.34 -20.73 5.81
CA PRO A 393 -8.47 -21.25 6.88
C PRO A 393 -7.49 -22.31 6.38
N TYR A 394 -6.25 -22.24 6.89
CA TYR A 394 -5.22 -23.26 6.67
C TYR A 394 -4.99 -24.10 7.93
N THR A 395 -4.36 -25.26 7.74
CA THR A 395 -3.84 -26.07 8.86
C THR A 395 -2.35 -26.30 8.61
N LEU A 396 -1.51 -25.86 9.55
CA LEU A 396 -0.05 -25.92 9.42
C LEU A 396 0.52 -26.84 10.49
N ALA A 397 0.99 -28.03 10.12
CA ALA A 397 1.79 -28.86 11.00
C ALA A 397 3.18 -28.23 11.25
N PRO A 398 3.92 -28.64 12.29
CA PRO A 398 5.27 -28.14 12.53
C PRO A 398 6.18 -28.27 11.29
N GLY A 399 6.79 -27.16 10.88
CA GLY A 399 7.64 -27.05 9.70
C GLY A 399 6.90 -26.80 8.38
N GLU A 400 5.56 -26.84 8.35
CA GLU A 400 4.79 -26.53 7.14
C GLU A 400 4.62 -25.03 6.94
N SER A 401 4.44 -24.63 5.67
CA SER A 401 4.25 -23.24 5.27
C SER A 401 3.17 -23.08 4.22
N ILE A 402 2.63 -21.86 4.11
CA ILE A 402 1.81 -21.39 2.99
C ILE A 402 2.36 -20.09 2.44
N ARG A 403 2.11 -19.85 1.15
CA ARG A 403 2.54 -18.68 0.41
C ARG A 403 1.33 -17.89 -0.11
N ILE A 404 1.39 -16.56 0.07
CA ILE A 404 0.41 -15.61 -0.48
C ILE A 404 1.19 -14.53 -1.22
N VAL A 405 0.79 -14.21 -2.44
CA VAL A 405 1.42 -13.14 -3.23
C VAL A 405 0.37 -12.14 -3.68
N LEU A 406 0.63 -10.90 -3.38
CA LEU A 406 -0.22 -9.75 -3.70
C LEU A 406 0.55 -8.77 -4.58
N ALA A 407 -0.16 -7.95 -5.35
CA ALA A 407 0.41 -6.71 -5.87
C ALA A 407 -0.42 -5.53 -5.41
N GLU A 408 0.23 -4.59 -4.76
CA GLU A 408 -0.35 -3.30 -4.36
C GLU A 408 0.02 -2.26 -5.40
N ALA A 409 -0.96 -1.49 -5.88
CA ALA A 409 -0.81 -0.65 -7.05
C ALA A 409 -1.56 0.68 -6.91
N ALA A 410 -1.11 1.67 -7.67
CA ALA A 410 -1.84 2.91 -7.89
C ALA A 410 -1.76 3.34 -9.35
N SER A 411 -2.81 4.00 -9.84
CA SER A 411 -2.98 4.39 -11.25
C SER A 411 -3.95 5.56 -11.35
N GLY A 412 -4.20 6.06 -12.54
CA GLY A 412 -5.17 7.13 -12.77
C GLY A 412 -4.75 8.10 -13.86
N LEU A 413 -5.33 9.30 -13.84
CA LEU A 413 -4.96 10.35 -14.78
C LEU A 413 -3.52 10.83 -14.55
N SER A 414 -2.80 11.10 -15.63
CA SER A 414 -1.52 11.80 -15.53
C SER A 414 -1.70 13.18 -14.89
N ARG A 415 -0.64 13.69 -14.27
CA ARG A 415 -0.67 15.03 -13.65
C ARG A 415 -1.07 16.12 -14.64
N GLU A 416 -0.59 16.03 -15.87
CA GLU A 416 -0.97 16.94 -16.95
C GLU A 416 -2.47 16.92 -17.22
N MET A 417 -3.06 15.72 -17.34
CA MET A 417 -4.50 15.58 -17.56
C MET A 417 -5.31 16.06 -16.35
N CYS A 418 -4.82 15.88 -15.13
CA CYS A 418 -5.44 16.45 -13.94
C CYS A 418 -5.55 17.98 -14.00
N TYR A 419 -4.54 18.67 -14.53
CA TYR A 419 -4.59 20.11 -14.76
C TYR A 419 -5.55 20.48 -15.88
N ILE A 420 -5.44 19.83 -17.05
CA ILE A 420 -6.28 20.14 -18.22
C ILE A 420 -7.77 19.95 -17.91
N VAL A 421 -8.13 18.77 -17.40
CA VAL A 421 -9.52 18.42 -17.09
C VAL A 421 -10.09 19.31 -15.99
N GLY A 422 -9.32 19.53 -14.94
CA GLY A 422 -9.75 20.35 -13.82
C GLY A 422 -9.92 21.83 -14.17
N GLN A 423 -9.01 22.41 -14.96
CA GLN A 423 -9.14 23.78 -15.45
C GLN A 423 -10.34 23.94 -16.41
N ASN A 424 -10.53 22.98 -17.31
CA ASN A 424 -11.69 22.97 -18.20
C ASN A 424 -13.00 22.92 -17.41
N TRP A 425 -13.08 22.04 -16.41
CA TRP A 425 -14.23 21.96 -15.49
C TRP A 425 -14.48 23.30 -14.78
N LYS A 426 -13.43 23.92 -14.22
CA LYS A 426 -13.56 25.19 -13.49
C LYS A 426 -14.04 26.33 -14.37
N ASN A 427 -13.50 26.44 -15.58
CA ASN A 427 -13.76 27.53 -16.50
C ASN A 427 -14.99 27.31 -17.41
N ASP A 428 -15.77 26.24 -17.16
CA ASP A 428 -16.92 25.85 -18.01
C ASP A 428 -16.53 25.59 -19.47
N VAL A 429 -15.28 25.17 -19.71
CA VAL A 429 -14.77 24.79 -21.03
C VAL A 429 -14.83 23.26 -21.13
N PHE A 430 -15.97 22.75 -21.52
CA PHE A 430 -16.16 21.32 -21.71
C PHE A 430 -16.94 21.05 -23.01
N THR A 431 -16.79 19.82 -23.48
CA THR A 431 -17.53 19.32 -24.64
C THR A 431 -18.29 18.07 -24.23
N ASP A 432 -19.34 17.73 -24.96
CA ASP A 432 -20.05 16.46 -24.79
C ASP A 432 -19.22 15.27 -25.32
N ASN A 433 -18.04 15.54 -25.89
CA ASN A 433 -17.09 14.52 -26.33
C ASN A 433 -16.07 14.24 -25.19
N TYR A 434 -16.45 13.42 -24.24
CA TYR A 434 -15.62 12.91 -23.18
C TYR A 434 -15.34 11.42 -23.40
N PRO A 435 -14.27 10.84 -22.79
CA PRO A 435 -13.92 9.45 -23.02
C PRO A 435 -15.02 8.51 -22.55
N ILE A 436 -15.30 7.48 -23.33
CA ILE A 436 -15.94 6.24 -22.91
C ILE A 436 -14.97 5.15 -23.37
N SER A 437 -14.13 4.66 -22.43
CA SER A 437 -12.99 3.84 -22.76
C SER A 437 -13.31 2.34 -22.78
N SER A 438 -14.29 1.91 -21.97
CA SER A 438 -14.64 0.49 -21.81
C SER A 438 -16.06 0.31 -21.25
N ASP A 439 -16.49 -0.95 -21.13
CA ASP A 439 -17.71 -1.32 -20.42
C ASP A 439 -17.58 -1.04 -18.91
N LEU A 440 -16.42 -1.27 -18.31
CA LEU A 440 -16.16 -0.90 -16.92
C LEU A 440 -16.30 0.61 -16.72
N HIS A 441 -15.69 1.42 -17.58
CA HIS A 441 -15.85 2.87 -17.52
C HIS A 441 -17.32 3.31 -17.64
N THR A 442 -18.07 2.67 -18.54
CA THR A 442 -19.51 2.92 -18.69
C THR A 442 -20.28 2.53 -17.42
N HIS A 443 -19.91 1.41 -16.79
CA HIS A 443 -20.46 0.99 -15.49
C HIS A 443 -20.17 2.03 -14.41
N MET A 444 -18.92 2.49 -14.29
CA MET A 444 -18.52 3.53 -13.33
C MET A 444 -19.34 4.80 -13.47
N LEU A 445 -19.54 5.27 -14.70
CA LEU A 445 -20.38 6.43 -14.96
C LEU A 445 -21.84 6.22 -14.59
N ASN A 446 -22.41 5.07 -14.89
CA ASN A 446 -23.80 4.76 -14.58
C ASN A 446 -24.07 4.63 -13.07
N GLN A 447 -23.14 4.05 -12.31
CA GLN A 447 -23.31 3.76 -10.89
C GLN A 447 -22.90 4.92 -9.99
N TYR A 448 -21.79 5.59 -10.31
CA TYR A 448 -21.09 6.46 -9.34
C TYR A 448 -21.06 7.94 -9.73
N ASN A 449 -21.40 8.30 -10.97
CA ASN A 449 -21.47 9.69 -11.36
C ASN A 449 -22.69 10.39 -10.79
N ARG A 450 -22.51 11.61 -10.27
CA ARG A 450 -23.58 12.45 -9.70
C ARG A 450 -24.00 13.61 -10.55
N GLY A 451 -23.18 13.97 -11.52
CA GLY A 451 -23.31 15.25 -12.23
C GLY A 451 -23.77 15.12 -13.68
N SER A 452 -24.07 16.27 -14.25
CA SER A 452 -24.30 16.48 -15.67
C SER A 452 -23.43 17.63 -16.17
N GLY A 453 -23.38 17.84 -17.49
CA GLY A 453 -22.59 18.92 -18.08
C GLY A 453 -21.11 18.80 -17.68
N LYS A 454 -20.51 19.88 -17.17
CA LYS A 454 -19.10 19.91 -16.79
C LYS A 454 -18.72 18.86 -15.74
N ASN A 455 -19.64 18.48 -14.85
CA ASN A 455 -19.37 17.46 -13.85
C ASN A 455 -19.30 16.07 -14.49
N LEU A 456 -20.19 15.76 -15.42
CA LEU A 456 -20.12 14.52 -16.18
C LEU A 456 -18.84 14.46 -17.03
N TYR A 457 -18.45 15.56 -17.68
CA TYR A 457 -17.17 15.66 -18.37
C TYR A 457 -15.99 15.33 -17.45
N LYS A 458 -15.91 15.98 -16.28
CA LYS A 458 -14.83 15.75 -15.31
C LYS A 458 -14.83 14.30 -14.79
N ASN A 459 -15.99 13.80 -14.39
CA ASN A 459 -16.12 12.46 -13.81
C ASN A 459 -15.82 11.37 -14.84
N SER A 460 -16.17 11.59 -16.12
CA SER A 460 -15.79 10.68 -17.18
C SER A 460 -14.26 10.55 -17.32
N TRP A 461 -13.53 11.65 -17.25
CA TRP A 461 -12.07 11.59 -17.24
C TRP A 461 -11.53 10.88 -15.99
N VAL A 462 -12.04 11.20 -14.80
CA VAL A 462 -11.60 10.56 -13.54
C VAL A 462 -11.82 9.05 -13.59
N PHE A 463 -12.98 8.60 -14.07
CA PHE A 463 -13.33 7.17 -14.06
C PHE A 463 -12.57 6.33 -15.09
N THR A 464 -11.83 6.93 -16.04
CA THR A 464 -10.84 6.15 -16.82
C THR A 464 -9.74 5.54 -15.95
N GLY A 465 -9.59 6.04 -14.71
CA GLY A 465 -8.70 5.47 -13.72
C GLY A 465 -9.03 4.02 -13.33
N ALA A 466 -10.30 3.62 -13.42
CA ALA A 466 -10.69 2.22 -13.20
C ALA A 466 -10.06 1.29 -14.24
N ASP A 467 -10.12 1.66 -15.53
CA ASP A 467 -9.43 0.88 -16.57
C ASP A 467 -7.92 0.86 -16.36
N SER A 468 -7.36 1.99 -15.92
CA SER A 468 -5.92 2.11 -15.68
C SER A 468 -5.45 1.19 -14.54
N ILE A 469 -6.18 1.13 -13.42
CA ILE A 469 -5.80 0.25 -12.29
C ILE A 469 -5.94 -1.23 -12.67
N ILE A 470 -6.97 -1.59 -13.43
CA ILE A 470 -7.14 -2.95 -13.93
C ILE A 470 -6.01 -3.35 -14.88
N GLN A 471 -5.63 -2.45 -15.77
CA GLN A 471 -4.47 -2.70 -16.65
C GLN A 471 -3.19 -2.90 -15.84
N THR A 472 -2.99 -2.13 -14.77
CA THR A 472 -1.86 -2.29 -13.86
C THR A 472 -1.88 -3.65 -13.18
N PHE A 473 -3.03 -4.11 -12.71
CA PHE A 473 -3.18 -5.45 -12.12
C PHE A 473 -2.85 -6.57 -13.13
N LYS A 474 -3.29 -6.44 -14.39
CA LYS A 474 -2.93 -7.38 -15.46
C LYS A 474 -1.42 -7.41 -15.72
N ARG A 475 -0.76 -6.24 -15.72
CA ARG A 475 0.69 -6.13 -15.86
C ARG A 475 1.43 -6.76 -14.67
N ALA A 476 0.94 -6.54 -13.45
CA ALA A 476 1.51 -7.16 -12.25
C ALA A 476 1.41 -8.69 -12.31
N LYS A 477 0.24 -9.22 -12.73
CA LYS A 477 0.06 -10.67 -12.93
C LYS A 477 0.97 -11.23 -14.01
N TYR A 478 1.10 -10.56 -15.14
CA TYR A 478 2.01 -10.96 -16.21
C TYR A 478 3.47 -11.02 -15.73
N ASN A 479 3.91 -9.99 -15.00
CA ASN A 479 5.26 -9.95 -14.47
C ASN A 479 5.51 -11.04 -13.42
N PHE A 480 4.53 -11.28 -12.55
CA PHE A 480 4.58 -12.38 -11.59
C PHE A 480 4.72 -13.74 -12.30
N ASP A 481 3.93 -14.00 -13.35
CA ASP A 481 4.02 -15.23 -14.14
C ASP A 481 5.39 -15.40 -14.82
N LEU A 482 6.02 -14.30 -15.27
CA LEU A 482 7.39 -14.32 -15.75
C LEU A 482 8.37 -14.73 -14.64
N MET A 483 8.28 -14.10 -13.46
CA MET A 483 9.15 -14.43 -12.33
C MET A 483 9.01 -15.89 -11.88
N GLU A 484 7.79 -16.42 -11.82
CA GLU A 484 7.51 -17.83 -11.49
C GLU A 484 8.13 -18.80 -12.54
N SER A 485 8.21 -18.37 -13.80
CA SER A 485 8.88 -19.15 -14.86
C SER A 485 10.40 -19.00 -14.91
N GLY A 486 10.98 -18.25 -13.96
CA GLY A 486 12.41 -17.93 -13.91
C GLY A 486 12.86 -16.92 -14.97
N GLN A 487 11.92 -16.15 -15.49
CA GLN A 487 12.17 -15.06 -16.43
C GLN A 487 12.04 -13.70 -15.72
N SER A 488 12.46 -12.63 -16.39
CA SER A 488 12.33 -11.26 -15.91
C SER A 488 11.83 -10.34 -17.02
N LEU A 489 11.35 -9.16 -16.63
CA LEU A 489 11.08 -8.08 -17.56
C LEU A 489 12.35 -7.73 -18.38
N PRO A 490 12.20 -7.15 -19.56
CA PRO A 490 13.33 -6.58 -20.29
C PRO A 490 14.11 -5.62 -19.38
N GLU A 491 15.44 -5.69 -19.47
CA GLU A 491 16.28 -4.80 -18.66
C GLU A 491 16.07 -3.33 -19.06
N THR A 492 15.89 -2.49 -18.05
CA THR A 492 15.92 -1.04 -18.20
C THR A 492 17.37 -0.54 -18.32
N PRO A 493 17.63 0.60 -18.96
CA PRO A 493 18.96 1.16 -19.04
C PRO A 493 19.59 1.34 -17.64
N ARG A 494 20.83 0.90 -17.51
CA ARG A 494 21.56 1.00 -16.25
C ARG A 494 21.77 2.46 -15.87
N PRO A 495 21.55 2.88 -14.61
CA PRO A 495 21.82 4.25 -14.18
C PRO A 495 23.33 4.57 -14.30
N PRO A 496 23.71 5.85 -14.52
CA PRO A 496 25.11 6.27 -14.44
C PRO A 496 25.69 5.92 -13.07
N SER A 497 26.92 5.43 -13.01
CA SER A 497 27.59 5.15 -11.73
C SER A 497 28.19 6.40 -11.08
N ILE A 498 28.50 7.42 -11.87
CA ILE A 498 29.04 8.71 -11.41
C ILE A 498 28.24 9.85 -12.03
N PHE A 499 27.92 10.83 -11.19
CA PHE A 499 27.32 12.09 -11.59
C PHE A 499 28.17 13.23 -11.02
N ASN A 500 28.86 14.00 -11.87
CA ASN A 500 29.77 15.07 -11.45
C ASN A 500 29.21 16.44 -11.82
N VAL A 501 29.15 17.35 -10.85
CA VAL A 501 28.72 18.73 -11.00
C VAL A 501 29.96 19.64 -10.80
N GLU A 502 30.37 20.33 -11.83
CA GLU A 502 31.48 21.27 -11.79
C GLU A 502 30.97 22.70 -11.72
N SER A 503 31.41 23.43 -10.71
CA SER A 503 31.09 24.83 -10.51
C SER A 503 31.98 25.76 -11.37
N GLY A 504 31.34 26.71 -12.03
CA GLY A 504 32.03 27.77 -12.78
C GLY A 504 31.59 29.15 -12.33
N GLY A 505 32.28 30.19 -12.74
CA GLY A 505 31.95 31.57 -12.36
C GLY A 505 30.59 32.04 -12.88
N ASP A 506 30.13 31.51 -14.02
CA ASP A 506 28.90 31.90 -14.73
C ASP A 506 28.11 30.70 -15.24
N ARG A 507 28.57 29.47 -14.95
CA ARG A 507 27.94 28.23 -15.44
C ARG A 507 28.16 27.10 -14.44
N ILE A 508 27.34 26.06 -14.60
CA ILE A 508 27.50 24.74 -14.00
C ILE A 508 27.66 23.76 -15.17
N SER A 509 28.71 22.93 -15.11
CA SER A 509 28.90 21.79 -16.02
C SER A 509 28.48 20.51 -15.32
N ILE A 510 27.77 19.66 -16.01
CA ILE A 510 27.29 18.37 -15.49
C ILE A 510 27.83 17.28 -16.41
N ASN A 511 28.48 16.29 -15.81
CA ASN A 511 29.04 15.12 -16.50
C ASN A 511 28.59 13.86 -15.78
N TRP A 512 28.32 12.80 -16.51
CA TRP A 512 27.99 11.49 -15.96
C TRP A 512 28.60 10.37 -16.80
N THR A 513 28.68 9.18 -16.21
CA THR A 513 29.16 7.99 -16.88
C THR A 513 28.09 7.43 -17.83
N ASN A 514 28.49 6.75 -18.87
CA ASN A 514 27.65 6.39 -20.02
C ASN A 514 27.24 4.92 -20.07
N GLU A 515 27.15 4.25 -18.94
CA GLU A 515 26.81 2.82 -18.87
C GLU A 515 25.46 2.51 -19.53
N ALA A 516 24.50 3.45 -19.44
CA ALA A 516 23.19 3.32 -20.05
C ALA A 516 23.23 3.17 -21.57
N GLU A 517 24.23 3.79 -22.25
CA GLU A 517 24.32 3.82 -23.72
C GLU A 517 24.52 2.43 -24.35
N SER A 518 25.00 1.46 -23.57
CA SER A 518 25.15 0.07 -23.99
C SER A 518 23.91 -0.79 -23.77
N SER A 519 22.89 -0.27 -23.09
CA SER A 519 21.67 -1.01 -22.76
C SER A 519 20.73 -1.11 -23.95
N PRO A 520 20.08 -2.26 -24.16
CA PRO A 520 19.01 -2.38 -25.15
C PRO A 520 17.90 -1.37 -24.86
N GLY A 521 17.41 -0.68 -25.90
CA GLY A 521 16.32 0.30 -25.75
C GLY A 521 16.72 1.65 -25.16
N PHE A 522 18.03 1.92 -25.00
CA PHE A 522 18.49 3.26 -24.62
C PHE A 522 18.16 4.28 -25.73
N ASP A 523 17.40 5.33 -25.39
CA ASP A 523 16.97 6.38 -26.31
C ASP A 523 17.58 7.75 -25.97
N GLY A 524 18.22 7.88 -24.81
CA GLY A 524 18.88 9.11 -24.36
C GLY A 524 18.74 9.38 -22.88
N TYR A 525 19.22 10.55 -22.47
CA TYR A 525 19.12 11.04 -21.10
C TYR A 525 18.14 12.20 -21.03
N ASN A 526 17.29 12.19 -20.01
CA ASN A 526 16.50 13.35 -19.63
C ASN A 526 17.18 14.07 -18.47
N LEU A 527 17.51 15.33 -18.66
CA LEU A 527 18.06 16.18 -17.61
C LEU A 527 17.00 17.14 -17.09
N TYR A 528 16.69 17.01 -15.80
CA TYR A 528 15.69 17.87 -15.15
C TYR A 528 16.40 18.89 -14.24
N ARG A 529 15.91 20.13 -14.25
CA ARG A 529 16.33 21.18 -13.33
C ARG A 529 15.13 21.66 -12.55
N LEU A 530 15.24 21.62 -11.23
CA LEU A 530 14.26 22.19 -10.32
C LEU A 530 14.74 23.54 -9.78
N LYS A 531 13.81 24.46 -9.56
CA LYS A 531 14.11 25.78 -9.00
C LYS A 531 14.27 25.74 -7.48
N PHE A 532 13.66 24.74 -6.83
CA PHE A 532 13.69 24.53 -5.39
C PHE A 532 14.07 23.07 -5.09
N LYS A 533 14.28 22.74 -3.81
CA LYS A 533 14.45 21.35 -3.40
C LYS A 533 13.26 20.51 -3.95
N PRO A 534 13.52 19.37 -4.57
CA PRO A 534 12.44 18.48 -4.99
C PRO A 534 11.53 18.18 -3.81
N ASP A 535 10.23 18.11 -4.08
CA ASP A 535 9.24 17.65 -3.11
C ASP A 535 9.30 16.11 -3.02
N THR A 536 10.46 15.60 -2.65
CA THR A 536 10.71 14.16 -2.47
C THR A 536 10.53 13.75 -1.03
#